data_3ae90333271de5158b93d47230a8094e
#
_entry.id   3ae90333271de5158b93d47230a8094e
#
_cell.length_a   1.000
_cell.length_b   1.000
_cell.length_c   1.000
_cell.angle_alpha   90.00
_cell.angle_beta   90.00
_cell.angle_gamma   90.00
#
_symmetry.space_group_name_H-M   'P 1'
#
loop_
_entity.id
_entity.type
_entity.pdbx_description
1 polymer ?
#
loop_
_entity_poly.entity_id
_entity_poly.type
_entity_poly.pdbx_seq_one_letter_code
_entity_poly.pdbx_strand_id
1 'polypeptide(L)'
;RIDSWIEEVKQKREFYLYKSIKQLMFNVAVELFFDEVDDTKLNHLNQLFINSIKPATTIVRSPYPMTRMKKGLKARVELLEYFQEKSDKIDLSKETLFADLVKTNNEEAGLTNFEIAEHMIFLLLAAHDTTTSTLTSSIHFLARDENYQNKVKTESSTLSKTDISDLKNGIIGEALFNEAIRKYPPVPFSPRWVVRDAELDGYEIPKNTYIAAGPLVLHNDERYWEDPLAFNPERFEDPTITHEAYFPFAGGAHTCLGKFFASYLFKNVVYKLVDNFQVISTNEELKINPAPIPNPRKDVKIQVS
;
A
#
# COMPACT_ATOMS: atom_id res chain seq x y z
N ARG A 1 -5.50 8.02 14.15
CA ARG A 1 -5.34 6.56 14.03
C ARG A 1 -3.92 6.09 14.32
N ILE A 2 -2.92 6.73 13.76
CA ILE A 2 -1.52 6.33 14.00
C ILE A 2 -1.18 6.48 15.49
N ASP A 3 -1.54 7.59 16.13
CA ASP A 3 -1.28 7.80 17.56
C ASP A 3 -2.02 6.77 18.45
N SER A 4 -3.27 6.44 18.10
CA SER A 4 -4.02 5.39 18.82
C SER A 4 -3.35 4.02 18.68
N TRP A 5 -2.80 3.72 17.50
CA TRP A 5 -2.04 2.49 17.26
C TRP A 5 -0.72 2.48 18.07
N ILE A 6 0.00 3.59 18.13
CA ILE A 6 1.22 3.73 18.98
C ILE A 6 0.89 3.44 20.45
N GLU A 7 -0.22 3.97 20.99
CA GLU A 7 -0.63 3.69 22.36
C GLU A 7 -1.02 2.22 22.59
N GLU A 8 -1.66 1.58 21.59
CA GLU A 8 -1.93 0.14 21.64
C GLU A 8 -0.63 -0.69 21.68
N VAL A 9 0.34 -0.35 20.83
CA VAL A 9 1.67 -1.00 20.80
C VAL A 9 2.40 -0.80 22.11
N LYS A 10 2.34 0.39 22.69
CA LYS A 10 2.94 0.72 23.99
C LYS A 10 2.39 -0.15 25.13
N GLN A 11 1.09 -0.41 25.13
CA GLN A 11 0.44 -1.25 26.14
C GLN A 11 0.81 -2.73 25.99
N LYS A 12 0.84 -3.23 24.72
CA LYS A 12 1.05 -4.64 24.44
C LYS A 12 2.52 -5.06 24.43
N ARG A 13 3.43 -4.11 24.13
CA ARG A 13 4.89 -4.33 23.98
C ARG A 13 5.28 -5.34 22.91
N GLU A 14 4.32 -5.97 22.26
CA GLU A 14 4.51 -6.85 21.11
C GLU A 14 3.31 -6.80 20.16
N PHE A 15 3.53 -7.06 18.89
CA PHE A 15 2.44 -7.15 17.90
C PHE A 15 2.81 -8.06 16.72
N TYR A 16 1.79 -8.63 16.07
CA TYR A 16 1.96 -9.30 14.79
C TYR A 16 2.06 -8.25 13.69
N LEU A 17 3.21 -8.20 13.02
CA LEU A 17 3.62 -7.11 12.15
C LEU A 17 2.61 -6.84 11.03
N TYR A 18 2.41 -7.83 10.15
CA TYR A 18 1.56 -7.66 8.98
C TYR A 18 0.10 -7.37 9.35
N LYS A 19 -0.44 -8.16 10.30
CA LYS A 19 -1.83 -8.00 10.73
C LYS A 19 -2.10 -6.64 11.35
N SER A 20 -1.20 -6.17 12.20
CA SER A 20 -1.32 -4.89 12.88
C SER A 20 -1.24 -3.72 11.91
N ILE A 21 -0.22 -3.72 11.02
CA ILE A 21 -0.06 -2.69 9.98
C ILE A 21 -1.23 -2.72 9.00
N LYS A 22 -1.71 -3.90 8.61
CA LYS A 22 -2.85 -4.04 7.72
C LYS A 22 -4.12 -3.40 8.30
N GLN A 23 -4.40 -3.64 9.58
CA GLN A 23 -5.54 -3.00 10.25
C GLN A 23 -5.37 -1.49 10.35
N LEU A 24 -4.16 -1.02 10.71
CA LEU A 24 -3.86 0.41 10.77
C LEU A 24 -4.09 1.09 9.41
N MET A 25 -3.53 0.54 8.34
CA MET A 25 -3.65 1.14 7.00
C MET A 25 -5.09 1.15 6.51
N PHE A 26 -5.86 0.11 6.80
CA PHE A 26 -7.29 0.10 6.50
C PHE A 26 -8.03 1.21 7.23
N ASN A 27 -7.83 1.34 8.53
CA ASN A 27 -8.50 2.35 9.35
C ASN A 27 -8.15 3.78 8.89
N VAL A 28 -6.86 4.02 8.54
CA VAL A 28 -6.41 5.31 7.99
C VAL A 28 -7.07 5.59 6.65
N ALA A 29 -7.10 4.62 5.74
CA ALA A 29 -7.70 4.81 4.42
C ALA A 29 -9.21 5.11 4.50
N VAL A 30 -9.94 4.37 5.34
CA VAL A 30 -11.39 4.56 5.47
C VAL A 30 -11.72 5.91 6.13
N GLU A 31 -10.96 6.33 7.14
CA GLU A 31 -11.15 7.64 7.76
C GLU A 31 -10.87 8.78 6.77
N LEU A 32 -9.75 8.74 6.07
CA LEU A 32 -9.37 9.79 5.12
C LEU A 32 -10.28 9.85 3.89
N PHE A 33 -10.71 8.69 3.40
CA PHE A 33 -11.51 8.66 2.17
C PHE A 33 -12.99 8.91 2.43
N PHE A 34 -13.51 8.50 3.59
CA PHE A 34 -14.96 8.46 3.86
C PHE A 34 -15.38 9.17 5.14
N ASP A 35 -14.42 9.64 5.95
CA ASP A 35 -14.68 10.19 7.30
C ASP A 35 -15.48 9.20 8.18
N GLU A 36 -15.21 7.89 8.06
CA GLU A 36 -15.83 6.90 8.91
C GLU A 36 -14.92 6.58 10.10
N VAL A 37 -15.42 6.86 11.29
CA VAL A 37 -14.65 6.74 12.55
C VAL A 37 -15.24 5.74 13.53
N ASP A 38 -16.43 5.19 13.26
CA ASP A 38 -17.06 4.16 14.10
C ASP A 38 -16.33 2.82 13.94
N ASP A 39 -15.69 2.35 15.01
CA ASP A 39 -14.86 1.15 14.99
C ASP A 39 -15.66 -0.13 14.67
N THR A 40 -16.95 -0.18 14.98
CA THR A 40 -17.81 -1.33 14.64
C THR A 40 -18.03 -1.39 13.13
N LYS A 41 -18.34 -0.25 12.51
CA LYS A 41 -18.50 -0.14 11.07
C LYS A 41 -17.16 -0.38 10.35
N LEU A 42 -16.06 0.17 10.86
CA LEU A 42 -14.71 -0.06 10.32
C LEU A 42 -14.37 -1.54 10.27
N ASN A 43 -14.64 -2.28 11.35
CA ASN A 43 -14.39 -3.72 11.40
C ASN A 43 -15.27 -4.48 10.40
N HIS A 44 -16.54 -4.11 10.26
CA HIS A 44 -17.44 -4.72 9.29
C HIS A 44 -16.99 -4.45 7.85
N LEU A 45 -16.70 -3.20 7.49
CA LEU A 45 -16.18 -2.80 6.19
C LEU A 45 -14.88 -3.52 5.85
N ASN A 46 -13.97 -3.67 6.81
CA ASN A 46 -12.72 -4.41 6.63
C ASN A 46 -12.99 -5.88 6.28
N GLN A 47 -13.92 -6.53 6.98
CA GLN A 47 -14.28 -7.92 6.67
C GLN A 47 -14.92 -8.06 5.28
N LEU A 48 -15.81 -7.15 4.89
CA LEU A 48 -16.39 -7.11 3.56
C LEU A 48 -15.31 -6.91 2.49
N PHE A 49 -14.42 -5.93 2.71
CA PHE A 49 -13.32 -5.64 1.81
C PHE A 49 -12.38 -6.84 1.63
N ILE A 50 -11.87 -7.43 2.73
CA ILE A 50 -11.02 -8.63 2.68
C ILE A 50 -11.72 -9.79 1.96
N ASN A 51 -13.01 -9.98 2.16
CA ASN A 51 -13.76 -11.05 1.50
C ASN A 51 -13.96 -10.76 0.00
N SER A 52 -14.19 -9.50 -0.39
CA SER A 52 -14.43 -9.11 -1.78
C SER A 52 -13.22 -9.31 -2.70
N ILE A 53 -11.99 -9.25 -2.17
CA ILE A 53 -10.76 -9.45 -2.96
C ILE A 53 -10.33 -10.92 -3.05
N LYS A 54 -10.78 -11.80 -2.14
CA LYS A 54 -10.41 -13.23 -2.13
C LYS A 54 -10.73 -13.98 -3.43
N PRO A 55 -11.83 -13.70 -4.16
CA PRO A 55 -12.11 -14.31 -5.45
C PRO A 55 -10.98 -14.16 -6.48
N ALA A 56 -10.25 -13.05 -6.47
CA ALA A 56 -9.17 -12.78 -7.42
C ALA A 56 -8.06 -13.86 -7.37
N THR A 57 -7.84 -14.46 -6.21
CA THR A 57 -6.79 -15.47 -5.97
C THR A 57 -7.32 -16.89 -5.79
N THR A 58 -8.63 -17.13 -5.99
CA THR A 58 -9.21 -18.47 -5.82
C THR A 58 -9.06 -19.33 -7.07
N ILE A 59 -8.70 -20.59 -6.89
CA ILE A 59 -8.63 -21.60 -7.96
C ILE A 59 -10.04 -21.98 -8.41
N VAL A 60 -10.96 -22.17 -7.46
CA VAL A 60 -12.36 -22.53 -7.75
C VAL A 60 -13.15 -21.25 -8.06
N ARG A 61 -13.29 -20.94 -9.35
CA ARG A 61 -13.99 -19.74 -9.84
C ARG A 61 -15.49 -19.96 -10.06
N SER A 62 -16.10 -20.79 -9.24
CA SER A 62 -17.54 -21.07 -9.33
C SER A 62 -18.28 -20.54 -8.09
N PRO A 63 -19.42 -19.86 -8.26
CA PRO A 63 -20.17 -19.24 -7.18
C PRO A 63 -21.10 -20.22 -6.43
N TYR A 64 -20.69 -21.49 -6.28
CA TYR A 64 -21.44 -22.46 -5.49
C TYR A 64 -21.52 -22.09 -4.00
N PRO A 65 -22.53 -22.52 -3.27
CA PRO A 65 -22.64 -22.34 -1.83
C PRO A 65 -21.33 -22.70 -1.10
N MET A 66 -20.98 -21.91 -0.08
CA MET A 66 -19.76 -22.04 0.76
C MET A 66 -18.41 -21.82 0.05
N THR A 67 -18.35 -21.57 -1.25
CA THR A 67 -17.08 -21.25 -1.93
C THR A 67 -16.59 -19.85 -1.56
N ARG A 68 -15.26 -19.64 -1.65
CA ARG A 68 -14.66 -18.30 -1.51
C ARG A 68 -15.21 -17.33 -2.55
N MET A 69 -15.47 -17.83 -3.77
CA MET A 69 -16.06 -17.03 -4.86
C MET A 69 -17.44 -16.49 -4.47
N LYS A 70 -18.35 -17.34 -3.98
CA LYS A 70 -19.71 -16.92 -3.56
C LYS A 70 -19.67 -15.90 -2.42
N LYS A 71 -18.81 -16.15 -1.41
CA LYS A 71 -18.65 -15.23 -0.28
C LYS A 71 -18.10 -13.88 -0.71
N GLY A 72 -17.13 -13.87 -1.63
CA GLY A 72 -16.54 -12.63 -2.13
C GLY A 72 -17.47 -11.82 -3.01
N LEU A 73 -18.24 -12.46 -3.89
CA LEU A 73 -19.26 -11.79 -4.67
C LEU A 73 -20.34 -11.15 -3.78
N LYS A 74 -20.79 -11.86 -2.73
CA LYS A 74 -21.74 -11.30 -1.77
C LYS A 74 -21.15 -10.07 -1.06
N ALA A 75 -19.92 -10.16 -0.58
CA ALA A 75 -19.23 -9.05 0.09
C ALA A 75 -19.04 -7.84 -0.84
N ARG A 76 -18.75 -8.07 -2.13
CA ARG A 76 -18.66 -7.01 -3.12
C ARG A 76 -20.00 -6.29 -3.33
N VAL A 77 -21.10 -7.04 -3.45
CA VAL A 77 -22.43 -6.44 -3.58
C VAL A 77 -22.76 -5.56 -2.37
N GLU A 78 -22.53 -6.05 -1.15
CA GLU A 78 -22.77 -5.31 0.09
C GLU A 78 -21.91 -4.03 0.19
N LEU A 79 -20.64 -4.08 -0.27
CA LEU A 79 -19.79 -2.88 -0.36
C LEU A 79 -20.32 -1.87 -1.39
N LEU A 80 -20.76 -2.33 -2.56
CA LEU A 80 -21.33 -1.45 -3.59
C LEU A 80 -22.60 -0.75 -3.07
N GLU A 81 -23.50 -1.51 -2.45
CA GLU A 81 -24.72 -0.97 -1.83
C GLU A 81 -24.37 0.08 -0.76
N TYR A 82 -23.41 -0.22 0.11
CA TYR A 82 -22.94 0.72 1.13
C TYR A 82 -22.45 2.04 0.53
N PHE A 83 -21.61 1.99 -0.50
CA PHE A 83 -21.06 3.22 -1.10
C PHE A 83 -22.09 3.96 -1.95
N GLN A 84 -23.00 3.28 -2.63
CA GLN A 84 -24.10 3.92 -3.35
C GLN A 84 -25.02 4.70 -2.39
N GLU A 85 -25.46 4.06 -1.30
CA GLU A 85 -26.26 4.72 -0.28
C GLU A 85 -25.52 5.91 0.38
N LYS A 86 -24.21 5.77 0.57
CA LYS A 86 -23.38 6.85 1.12
C LYS A 86 -23.23 8.01 0.13
N SER A 87 -23.16 7.76 -1.18
CA SER A 87 -23.15 8.80 -2.22
C SER A 87 -24.37 9.69 -2.17
N ASP A 88 -25.55 9.10 -1.95
CA ASP A 88 -26.82 9.83 -1.88
C ASP A 88 -26.94 10.73 -0.63
N LYS A 89 -26.18 10.43 0.42
CA LYS A 89 -26.31 11.04 1.76
C LYS A 89 -25.08 11.83 2.18
N ILE A 90 -24.06 11.93 1.31
CA ILE A 90 -22.78 12.51 1.69
C ILE A 90 -22.91 14.03 1.92
N ASP A 91 -22.28 14.48 2.99
CA ASP A 91 -22.11 15.91 3.25
C ASP A 91 -20.96 16.44 2.37
N LEU A 92 -21.30 17.19 1.33
CA LEU A 92 -20.33 17.74 0.37
C LEU A 92 -19.46 18.87 0.95
N SER A 93 -19.73 19.34 2.17
CA SER A 93 -18.87 20.30 2.87
C SER A 93 -17.62 19.63 3.51
N LYS A 94 -17.60 18.29 3.61
CA LYS A 94 -16.48 17.55 4.17
C LYS A 94 -15.31 17.49 3.21
N GLU A 95 -14.11 17.63 3.75
CA GLU A 95 -12.85 17.51 3.02
C GLU A 95 -12.40 16.03 2.97
N THR A 96 -13.13 15.21 2.22
CA THR A 96 -12.81 13.81 1.99
C THR A 96 -12.72 13.49 0.51
N LEU A 97 -11.89 12.53 0.14
CA LEU A 97 -11.76 12.10 -1.25
C LEU A 97 -13.11 11.67 -1.86
N PHE A 98 -13.99 11.05 -1.06
CA PHE A 98 -15.30 10.63 -1.51
C PHE A 98 -16.24 11.81 -1.76
N ALA A 99 -16.25 12.81 -0.86
CA ALA A 99 -17.04 14.02 -1.06
C ALA A 99 -16.57 14.79 -2.30
N ASP A 100 -15.25 14.92 -2.49
CA ASP A 100 -14.66 15.57 -3.66
C ASP A 100 -15.04 14.84 -4.96
N LEU A 101 -14.99 13.50 -4.97
CA LEU A 101 -15.38 12.72 -6.14
C LEU A 101 -16.85 12.91 -6.50
N VAL A 102 -17.75 12.87 -5.51
CA VAL A 102 -19.20 13.10 -5.73
C VAL A 102 -19.46 14.54 -6.18
N LYS A 103 -18.79 15.53 -5.59
CA LYS A 103 -18.91 16.94 -5.95
C LYS A 103 -18.46 17.20 -7.39
N THR A 104 -17.28 16.74 -7.76
CA THR A 104 -16.74 16.88 -9.12
C THR A 104 -17.63 16.19 -10.15
N ASN A 105 -18.20 15.03 -9.80
CA ASN A 105 -19.12 14.32 -10.65
C ASN A 105 -20.41 15.10 -10.93
N ASN A 106 -20.96 15.76 -9.92
CA ASN A 106 -22.14 16.60 -10.08
C ASN A 106 -21.89 17.82 -10.99
N GLU A 107 -20.65 18.27 -11.08
CA GLU A 107 -20.24 19.43 -11.89
C GLU A 107 -19.85 19.08 -13.34
N GLU A 108 -19.17 17.94 -13.57
CA GLU A 108 -18.47 17.72 -14.84
C GLU A 108 -18.67 16.35 -15.52
N ALA A 109 -18.83 15.24 -14.79
CA ALA A 109 -18.42 13.98 -15.37
C ALA A 109 -19.50 12.95 -15.69
N GLY A 110 -20.69 13.05 -15.15
CA GLY A 110 -21.77 12.11 -15.45
C GLY A 110 -21.49 10.65 -15.05
N LEU A 111 -20.68 10.39 -13.99
CA LEU A 111 -20.54 9.06 -13.41
C LEU A 111 -21.82 8.68 -12.67
N THR A 112 -22.21 7.45 -12.72
CA THR A 112 -23.29 6.91 -11.88
C THR A 112 -22.82 6.66 -10.46
N ASN A 113 -23.73 6.63 -9.48
CA ASN A 113 -23.40 6.24 -8.10
C ASN A 113 -22.76 4.85 -8.03
N PHE A 114 -23.09 3.97 -8.96
CA PHE A 114 -22.45 2.65 -9.07
C PHE A 114 -20.98 2.78 -9.45
N GLU A 115 -20.64 3.59 -10.46
CA GLU A 115 -19.26 3.81 -10.89
C GLU A 115 -18.44 4.50 -9.80
N ILE A 116 -19.02 5.47 -9.10
CA ILE A 116 -18.39 6.09 -7.92
C ILE A 116 -18.09 5.02 -6.86
N ALA A 117 -19.04 4.14 -6.54
CA ALA A 117 -18.83 3.06 -5.57
C ALA A 117 -17.72 2.10 -6.00
N GLU A 118 -17.65 1.75 -7.29
CA GLU A 118 -16.55 0.93 -7.83
C GLU A 118 -15.19 1.62 -7.69
N HIS A 119 -15.11 2.92 -7.98
CA HIS A 119 -13.89 3.70 -7.78
C HIS A 119 -13.44 3.71 -6.33
N MET A 120 -14.38 3.85 -5.38
CA MET A 120 -14.05 3.86 -3.96
C MET A 120 -13.54 2.50 -3.46
N ILE A 121 -14.12 1.39 -3.92
CA ILE A 121 -13.61 0.04 -3.61
C ILE A 121 -12.20 -0.14 -4.20
N PHE A 122 -11.96 0.34 -5.42
CA PHE A 122 -10.64 0.29 -6.05
C PHE A 122 -9.60 1.13 -5.31
N LEU A 123 -9.94 2.34 -4.90
CA LEU A 123 -9.05 3.25 -4.16
C LEU A 123 -8.68 2.66 -2.79
N LEU A 124 -9.63 2.03 -2.09
CA LEU A 124 -9.32 1.29 -0.86
C LEU A 124 -8.29 0.18 -1.11
N LEU A 125 -8.45 -0.60 -2.19
CA LEU A 125 -7.49 -1.64 -2.54
C LEU A 125 -6.11 -1.05 -2.83
N ALA A 126 -6.07 0.01 -3.63
CA ALA A 126 -4.82 0.63 -4.07
C ALA A 126 -4.03 1.24 -2.90
N ALA A 127 -4.68 1.93 -1.98
CA ALA A 127 -4.01 2.62 -0.87
C ALA A 127 -3.64 1.72 0.31
N HIS A 128 -4.43 0.68 0.57
CA HIS A 128 -4.29 -0.13 1.77
C HIS A 128 -3.23 -1.22 1.65
N ASP A 129 -3.38 -2.15 0.69
CA ASP A 129 -2.52 -3.34 0.63
C ASP A 129 -1.08 -3.02 0.19
N THR A 130 -0.89 -2.05 -0.70
CA THR A 130 0.43 -1.64 -1.20
C THR A 130 1.27 -1.02 -0.08
N THR A 131 0.71 -0.07 0.65
CA THR A 131 1.40 0.59 1.77
C THR A 131 1.62 -0.38 2.94
N THR A 132 0.69 -1.32 3.19
CA THR A 132 0.87 -2.40 4.17
C THR A 132 2.09 -3.24 3.86
N SER A 133 2.26 -3.66 2.60
CA SER A 133 3.42 -4.45 2.16
C SER A 133 4.73 -3.71 2.39
N THR A 134 4.79 -2.45 1.99
CA THR A 134 5.97 -1.59 2.13
C THR A 134 6.35 -1.36 3.59
N LEU A 135 5.40 -1.01 4.45
CA LEU A 135 5.62 -0.85 5.89
C LEU A 135 6.08 -2.15 6.56
N THR A 136 5.49 -3.29 6.17
CA THR A 136 5.84 -4.60 6.74
C THR A 136 7.31 -4.94 6.50
N SER A 137 7.79 -4.80 5.26
CA SER A 137 9.19 -5.09 4.93
C SER A 137 10.15 -4.12 5.60
N SER A 138 9.80 -2.84 5.66
CA SER A 138 10.64 -1.80 6.28
C SER A 138 10.75 -1.95 7.79
N ILE A 139 9.64 -2.16 8.49
CA ILE A 139 9.66 -2.34 9.96
C ILE A 139 10.40 -3.63 10.34
N HIS A 140 10.24 -4.70 9.54
CA HIS A 140 11.02 -5.92 9.76
C HIS A 140 12.53 -5.69 9.58
N PHE A 141 12.93 -4.89 8.57
CA PHE A 141 14.33 -4.49 8.38
C PHE A 141 14.83 -3.67 9.57
N LEU A 142 14.11 -2.61 9.96
CA LEU A 142 14.48 -1.76 11.10
C LEU A 142 14.64 -2.55 12.40
N ALA A 143 13.80 -3.56 12.62
CA ALA A 143 13.89 -4.42 13.80
C ALA A 143 15.14 -5.30 13.84
N ARG A 144 15.89 -5.41 12.73
CA ARG A 144 17.12 -6.22 12.59
C ARG A 144 18.37 -5.38 12.37
N ASP A 145 18.21 -4.11 12.06
CA ASP A 145 19.28 -3.15 11.85
C ASP A 145 19.13 -1.95 12.78
N GLU A 146 19.69 -2.06 13.97
CA GLU A 146 19.66 -1.02 14.99
C GLU A 146 20.35 0.26 14.52
N ASN A 147 21.42 0.15 13.72
CA ASN A 147 22.14 1.32 13.23
C ASN A 147 21.26 2.14 12.29
N TYR A 148 20.59 1.47 11.35
CA TYR A 148 19.69 2.16 10.44
C TYR A 148 18.45 2.69 11.16
N GLN A 149 17.91 1.95 12.14
CA GLN A 149 16.83 2.42 13.00
C GLN A 149 17.20 3.73 13.72
N ASN A 150 18.44 3.83 14.23
CA ASN A 150 18.95 5.04 14.88
C ASN A 150 19.15 6.19 13.89
N LYS A 151 19.58 5.93 12.63
CA LYS A 151 19.59 6.95 11.56
C LYS A 151 18.19 7.54 11.35
N VAL A 152 17.18 6.66 11.17
CA VAL A 152 15.78 7.08 10.97
C VAL A 152 15.26 7.89 12.16
N LYS A 153 15.56 7.46 13.39
CA LYS A 153 15.18 8.16 14.63
C LYS A 153 15.82 9.54 14.73
N THR A 154 17.10 9.64 14.37
CA THR A 154 17.83 10.93 14.37
C THR A 154 17.21 11.91 13.39
N GLU A 155 16.95 11.48 12.15
CA GLU A 155 16.27 12.33 11.16
C GLU A 155 14.88 12.72 11.65
N SER A 156 14.10 11.74 12.15
CA SER A 156 12.76 11.99 12.68
C SER A 156 12.71 13.07 13.73
N SER A 157 13.72 13.15 14.62
CA SER A 157 13.79 14.16 15.69
C SER A 157 13.89 15.59 15.17
N THR A 158 14.31 15.80 13.92
CA THR A 158 14.49 17.12 13.29
C THR A 158 13.28 17.58 12.47
N LEU A 159 12.28 16.69 12.26
CA LEU A 159 11.16 16.91 11.36
C LEU A 159 9.82 16.99 12.11
N SER A 160 8.93 17.86 11.67
CA SER A 160 7.53 17.88 12.10
C SER A 160 6.76 16.75 11.42
N LYS A 161 6.06 15.90 12.21
CA LYS A 161 5.23 14.80 11.69
C LYS A 161 3.85 15.26 11.22
N THR A 162 3.50 16.50 11.48
CA THR A 162 2.22 17.12 11.09
C THR A 162 2.38 18.07 9.90
N ASP A 163 3.60 18.46 9.55
CA ASP A 163 3.87 19.29 8.39
C ASP A 163 4.34 18.43 7.21
N ILE A 164 3.54 18.46 6.14
CA ILE A 164 3.84 17.72 4.89
C ILE A 164 5.14 18.23 4.26
N SER A 165 5.42 19.54 4.35
CA SER A 165 6.62 20.15 3.77
C SER A 165 7.89 19.67 4.48
N ASP A 166 7.84 19.52 5.80
CA ASP A 166 8.95 18.98 6.58
C ASP A 166 9.19 17.49 6.26
N LEU A 167 8.12 16.69 6.20
CA LEU A 167 8.25 15.27 5.89
C LEU A 167 8.79 15.00 4.48
N LYS A 168 8.62 15.92 3.53
CA LYS A 168 9.29 15.84 2.22
C LYS A 168 10.81 15.87 2.32
N ASN A 169 11.36 16.54 3.33
CA ASN A 169 12.79 16.69 3.53
C ASN A 169 13.45 15.46 4.17
N GLY A 170 12.67 14.48 4.64
CA GLY A 170 13.17 13.25 5.24
C GLY A 170 13.81 12.32 4.20
N ILE A 171 15.14 12.41 4.05
CA ILE A 171 15.93 11.66 3.06
C ILE A 171 16.07 10.18 3.49
N ILE A 172 16.37 9.94 4.78
CA ILE A 172 16.57 8.58 5.30
C ILE A 172 15.27 7.77 5.28
N GLY A 173 14.16 8.43 5.67
CA GLY A 173 12.83 7.83 5.57
C GLY A 173 12.40 7.55 4.13
N GLU A 174 12.74 8.45 3.19
CA GLU A 174 12.47 8.24 1.75
C GLU A 174 13.34 7.13 1.17
N ALA A 175 14.61 7.04 1.56
CA ALA A 175 15.52 5.98 1.16
C ALA A 175 15.02 4.60 1.63
N LEU A 176 14.57 4.50 2.88
CA LEU A 176 13.94 3.29 3.41
C LEU A 176 12.68 2.89 2.63
N PHE A 177 11.83 3.87 2.31
CA PHE A 177 10.64 3.67 1.49
C PHE A 177 10.98 3.14 0.11
N ASN A 178 11.93 3.80 -0.57
CA ASN A 178 12.34 3.44 -1.93
C ASN A 178 12.97 2.04 -1.99
N GLU A 179 13.80 1.66 -1.01
CA GLU A 179 14.39 0.32 -0.96
C GLU A 179 13.32 -0.76 -0.70
N ALA A 180 12.35 -0.48 0.15
CA ALA A 180 11.26 -1.42 0.39
C ALA A 180 10.45 -1.73 -0.87
N ILE A 181 10.09 -0.70 -1.64
CA ILE A 181 9.35 -0.87 -2.90
C ILE A 181 10.23 -1.35 -4.07
N ARG A 182 11.56 -1.15 -4.01
CA ARG A 182 12.49 -1.79 -4.92
C ARG A 182 12.53 -3.30 -4.69
N LYS A 183 12.82 -3.68 -3.44
CA LYS A 183 13.04 -5.09 -3.08
C LYS A 183 11.77 -5.92 -3.16
N TYR A 184 10.68 -5.37 -2.71
CA TYR A 184 9.36 -6.00 -2.67
C TYR A 184 8.30 -5.10 -3.33
N PRO A 185 8.37 -4.91 -4.67
CA PRO A 185 7.46 -3.99 -5.33
C PRO A 185 6.00 -4.41 -5.12
N PRO A 186 5.14 -3.54 -4.54
CA PRO A 186 3.73 -3.87 -4.26
C PRO A 186 2.94 -4.24 -5.52
N VAL A 187 3.34 -3.70 -6.67
CA VAL A 187 2.83 -4.09 -7.99
C VAL A 187 3.98 -4.74 -8.76
N PRO A 188 4.16 -6.07 -8.64
CA PRO A 188 5.33 -6.77 -9.19
C PRO A 188 5.36 -6.80 -10.72
N PHE A 189 4.19 -6.67 -11.36
CA PHE A 189 4.02 -6.64 -12.81
C PHE A 189 2.96 -5.61 -13.19
N SER A 190 3.23 -4.82 -14.24
CA SER A 190 2.29 -3.85 -14.80
C SER A 190 1.80 -4.35 -16.16
N PRO A 191 0.69 -5.11 -16.22
CA PRO A 191 0.20 -5.72 -17.44
C PRO A 191 -0.41 -4.68 -18.40
N ARG A 192 -0.28 -4.95 -19.70
CA ARG A 192 -0.91 -4.21 -20.78
C ARG A 192 -1.53 -5.17 -21.79
N TRP A 193 -2.67 -4.80 -22.32
CA TRP A 193 -3.32 -5.50 -23.42
C TRP A 193 -2.98 -4.83 -24.74
N VAL A 194 -2.43 -5.58 -25.68
CA VAL A 194 -2.06 -5.08 -26.99
C VAL A 194 -3.32 -4.99 -27.88
N VAL A 195 -3.77 -3.77 -28.14
CA VAL A 195 -5.03 -3.50 -28.88
C VAL A 195 -4.88 -3.50 -30.41
N ARG A 196 -3.65 -3.45 -30.90
CA ARG A 196 -3.27 -3.53 -32.33
C ARG A 196 -1.89 -4.15 -32.44
N ASP A 197 -1.55 -4.71 -33.60
CA ASP A 197 -0.21 -5.21 -33.82
C ASP A 197 0.81 -4.10 -33.57
N ALA A 198 1.90 -4.45 -32.90
CA ALA A 198 2.95 -3.53 -32.46
C ALA A 198 4.32 -4.18 -32.66
N GLU A 199 5.35 -3.37 -32.65
CA GLU A 199 6.74 -3.80 -32.58
C GLU A 199 7.43 -3.13 -31.39
N LEU A 200 8.25 -3.88 -30.70
CA LEU A 200 9.08 -3.39 -29.62
C LEU A 200 10.47 -4.02 -29.73
N ASP A 201 11.48 -3.18 -29.94
CA ASP A 201 12.89 -3.59 -30.03
C ASP A 201 13.14 -4.75 -31.01
N GLY A 202 12.49 -4.69 -32.20
CA GLY A 202 12.58 -5.70 -33.25
C GLY A 202 11.71 -6.95 -33.06
N TYR A 203 10.94 -7.03 -31.95
CA TYR A 203 9.99 -8.12 -31.71
C TYR A 203 8.59 -7.72 -32.14
N GLU A 204 7.99 -8.53 -33.02
CA GLU A 204 6.58 -8.39 -33.38
C GLU A 204 5.68 -8.83 -32.22
N ILE A 205 4.76 -7.95 -31.82
CA ILE A 205 3.79 -8.22 -30.74
C ILE A 205 2.39 -8.19 -31.36
N PRO A 206 1.78 -9.35 -31.59
CA PRO A 206 0.45 -9.43 -32.17
C PRO A 206 -0.62 -8.77 -31.29
N LYS A 207 -1.65 -8.23 -31.93
CA LYS A 207 -2.88 -7.83 -31.28
C LYS A 207 -3.42 -8.97 -30.38
N ASN A 208 -4.06 -8.59 -29.27
CA ASN A 208 -4.59 -9.52 -28.25
C ASN A 208 -3.53 -10.28 -27.44
N THR A 209 -2.27 -9.82 -27.46
CA THR A 209 -1.21 -10.32 -26.57
C THR A 209 -1.24 -9.56 -25.24
N TYR A 210 -0.95 -10.25 -24.14
CA TYR A 210 -0.59 -9.62 -22.87
C TYR A 210 0.91 -9.41 -22.81
N ILE A 211 1.32 -8.17 -22.52
CA ILE A 211 2.71 -7.83 -22.17
C ILE A 211 2.72 -7.23 -20.76
N ALA A 212 3.84 -7.31 -20.08
CA ALA A 212 3.98 -6.70 -18.76
C ALA A 212 5.37 -6.12 -18.55
N ALA A 213 5.45 -4.90 -18.06
CA ALA A 213 6.66 -4.42 -17.40
C ALA A 213 6.75 -5.07 -16.02
N GLY A 214 7.95 -5.56 -15.67
CA GLY A 214 8.19 -6.35 -14.47
C GLY A 214 9.10 -5.66 -13.47
N PRO A 215 8.61 -4.71 -12.63
CA PRO A 215 9.43 -4.14 -11.54
C PRO A 215 10.14 -5.21 -10.71
N LEU A 216 9.44 -6.29 -10.35
CA LEU A 216 10.01 -7.39 -9.56
C LEU A 216 11.28 -7.99 -10.22
N VAL A 217 11.32 -8.06 -11.55
CA VAL A 217 12.47 -8.60 -12.28
C VAL A 217 13.58 -7.56 -12.35
N LEU A 218 13.28 -6.38 -12.87
CA LEU A 218 14.28 -5.33 -13.12
C LEU A 218 14.86 -4.73 -11.84
N HIS A 219 14.06 -4.62 -10.79
CA HIS A 219 14.53 -4.14 -9.48
C HIS A 219 15.45 -5.15 -8.76
N ASN A 220 15.51 -6.40 -9.21
CA ASN A 220 16.39 -7.42 -8.64
C ASN A 220 17.44 -7.94 -9.64
N ASP A 221 17.67 -7.21 -10.74
CA ASP A 221 18.61 -7.58 -11.79
C ASP A 221 20.01 -7.02 -11.48
N GLU A 222 21.02 -7.89 -11.36
CA GLU A 222 22.41 -7.55 -11.05
C GLU A 222 23.09 -6.65 -12.10
N ARG A 223 22.51 -6.54 -13.32
CA ARG A 223 22.99 -5.61 -14.34
C ARG A 223 22.77 -4.15 -13.96
N TYR A 224 21.79 -3.88 -13.10
CA TYR A 224 21.38 -2.53 -12.71
C TYR A 224 21.61 -2.24 -11.22
N TRP A 225 21.72 -3.28 -10.38
CA TRP A 225 21.78 -3.14 -8.93
C TRP A 225 22.94 -3.97 -8.36
N GLU A 226 23.82 -3.31 -7.62
CA GLU A 226 24.84 -4.01 -6.82
C GLU A 226 24.15 -4.75 -5.69
N ASP A 227 24.46 -6.03 -5.49
CA ASP A 227 23.82 -6.91 -4.52
C ASP A 227 22.28 -6.74 -4.47
N PRO A 228 21.56 -7.05 -5.56
CA PRO A 228 20.14 -6.76 -5.67
C PRO A 228 19.28 -7.51 -4.67
N LEU A 229 19.81 -8.59 -4.08
CA LEU A 229 19.09 -9.39 -3.08
C LEU A 229 19.18 -8.82 -1.67
N ALA A 230 20.17 -8.00 -1.36
CA ALA A 230 20.24 -7.28 -0.09
C ALA A 230 19.15 -6.21 0.00
N PHE A 231 18.66 -6.00 1.22
CA PHE A 231 17.83 -4.83 1.56
C PHE A 231 18.78 -3.77 2.10
N ASN A 232 19.11 -2.79 1.27
CA ASN A 232 20.06 -1.71 1.58
C ASN A 232 19.49 -0.33 1.21
N PRO A 233 18.87 0.39 2.15
CA PRO A 233 18.32 1.71 1.87
C PRO A 233 19.36 2.78 1.50
N GLU A 234 20.63 2.61 1.86
CA GLU A 234 21.69 3.57 1.57
C GLU A 234 21.85 3.87 0.08
N ARG A 235 21.38 2.95 -0.81
CA ARG A 235 21.31 3.18 -2.28
C ARG A 235 20.53 4.42 -2.67
N PHE A 236 19.59 4.85 -1.83
CA PHE A 236 18.66 5.94 -2.09
C PHE A 236 18.90 7.16 -1.19
N GLU A 237 19.96 7.18 -0.38
CA GLU A 237 20.29 8.32 0.50
C GLU A 237 20.80 9.54 -0.28
N ASP A 238 21.37 9.32 -1.48
CA ASP A 238 21.71 10.42 -2.39
C ASP A 238 20.57 10.64 -3.41
N PRO A 239 19.75 11.68 -3.25
CA PRO A 239 18.62 11.94 -4.14
C PRO A 239 19.03 12.39 -5.55
N THR A 240 20.30 12.65 -5.79
CA THR A 240 20.83 13.04 -7.11
C THR A 240 21.08 11.81 -8.01
N ILE A 241 21.20 10.61 -7.41
CA ILE A 241 21.40 9.37 -8.14
C ILE A 241 20.07 8.90 -8.71
N THR A 242 20.02 8.72 -10.02
CA THR A 242 18.89 8.11 -10.73
C THR A 242 19.20 6.67 -11.10
N HIS A 243 18.25 5.79 -10.85
CA HIS A 243 18.37 4.37 -11.18
C HIS A 243 17.50 4.06 -12.40
N GLU A 244 18.10 3.76 -13.55
CA GLU A 244 17.39 3.53 -14.82
C GLU A 244 16.35 2.40 -14.76
N ALA A 245 16.64 1.36 -13.97
CA ALA A 245 15.75 0.21 -13.79
C ALA A 245 14.72 0.40 -12.67
N TYR A 246 14.57 1.61 -12.09
CA TYR A 246 13.69 1.88 -10.96
C TYR A 246 12.40 2.59 -11.39
N PHE A 247 11.28 1.84 -11.41
CA PHE A 247 9.96 2.38 -11.81
C PHE A 247 8.80 1.78 -10.99
N PRO A 248 8.84 1.88 -9.66
CA PRO A 248 7.88 1.21 -8.77
C PRO A 248 6.45 1.76 -8.88
N PHE A 249 6.30 2.96 -9.42
CA PHE A 249 5.03 3.68 -9.56
C PHE A 249 4.50 3.72 -10.99
N ALA A 250 4.99 2.83 -11.87
CA ALA A 250 4.74 2.87 -13.30
C ALA A 250 5.18 4.19 -13.94
N GLY A 251 4.64 4.55 -15.12
CA GLY A 251 5.02 5.76 -15.84
C GLY A 251 3.97 6.20 -16.86
N GLY A 252 4.16 7.40 -17.41
CA GLY A 252 3.26 8.01 -18.38
C GLY A 252 1.87 8.25 -17.81
N ALA A 253 0.84 8.06 -18.62
CA ALA A 253 -0.55 8.26 -18.24
C ALA A 253 -1.04 7.35 -17.09
N HIS A 254 -0.31 6.28 -16.79
CA HIS A 254 -0.63 5.33 -15.72
C HIS A 254 0.24 5.48 -14.48
N THR A 255 0.94 6.60 -14.33
CA THR A 255 1.71 6.89 -13.11
C THR A 255 0.79 6.88 -11.89
N CYS A 256 1.24 6.27 -10.79
CA CYS A 256 0.48 6.21 -9.55
C CYS A 256 0.14 7.61 -9.02
N LEU A 257 -1.15 7.90 -8.85
CA LEU A 257 -1.63 9.15 -8.29
C LEU A 257 -1.24 9.30 -6.82
N GLY A 258 -1.21 8.16 -6.08
CA GLY A 258 -0.97 8.14 -4.65
C GLY A 258 0.50 8.12 -4.22
N LYS A 259 1.49 8.25 -5.12
CA LYS A 259 2.91 8.06 -4.78
C LYS A 259 3.39 8.98 -3.65
N PHE A 260 3.03 10.25 -3.68
CA PHE A 260 3.42 11.22 -2.65
C PHE A 260 2.68 10.96 -1.32
N PHE A 261 1.40 10.61 -1.40
CA PHE A 261 0.62 10.24 -0.23
C PHE A 261 1.17 8.97 0.42
N ALA A 262 1.54 7.96 -0.35
CA ALA A 262 2.12 6.72 0.15
C ALA A 262 3.44 6.95 0.88
N SER A 263 4.36 7.75 0.31
CA SER A 263 5.61 8.13 0.96
C SER A 263 5.36 8.94 2.24
N TYR A 264 4.46 9.92 2.20
CA TYR A 264 4.08 10.72 3.36
C TYR A 264 3.53 9.85 4.50
N LEU A 265 2.55 9.00 4.20
CA LEU A 265 1.94 8.11 5.19
C LEU A 265 2.96 7.12 5.76
N PHE A 266 3.80 6.55 4.90
CA PHE A 266 4.88 5.65 5.29
C PHE A 266 5.83 6.32 6.29
N LYS A 267 6.37 7.51 5.96
CA LYS A 267 7.28 8.24 6.85
C LYS A 267 6.62 8.58 8.18
N ASN A 268 5.35 9.01 8.17
CA ASN A 268 4.63 9.33 9.39
C ASN A 268 4.51 8.13 10.34
N VAL A 269 4.17 6.94 9.80
CA VAL A 269 4.08 5.71 10.61
C VAL A 269 5.45 5.30 11.14
N VAL A 270 6.47 5.27 10.28
CA VAL A 270 7.82 4.83 10.64
C VAL A 270 8.44 5.77 11.68
N TYR A 271 8.39 7.08 11.46
CA TYR A 271 8.95 8.05 12.39
C TYR A 271 8.27 8.00 13.76
N LYS A 272 6.93 7.98 13.80
CA LYS A 272 6.22 7.83 15.08
C LYS A 272 6.56 6.53 15.79
N LEU A 273 6.78 5.45 15.06
CA LEU A 273 7.16 4.17 15.65
C LEU A 273 8.57 4.26 16.30
N VAL A 274 9.58 4.74 15.57
CA VAL A 274 10.96 4.80 16.08
C VAL A 274 11.17 5.91 17.10
N ASP A 275 10.38 6.97 17.09
CA ASP A 275 10.41 8.02 18.13
C ASP A 275 9.97 7.47 19.48
N ASN A 276 8.99 6.57 19.49
CA ASN A 276 8.38 6.05 20.72
C ASN A 276 9.05 4.76 21.21
N PHE A 277 9.70 3.99 20.31
CA PHE A 277 10.18 2.65 20.64
C PHE A 277 11.52 2.34 20.00
N GLN A 278 12.26 1.45 20.66
CA GLN A 278 13.24 0.59 19.98
C GLN A 278 12.48 -0.63 19.46
N VAL A 279 12.50 -0.82 18.15
CA VAL A 279 11.83 -1.94 17.48
C VAL A 279 12.78 -3.13 17.40
N ILE A 280 12.35 -4.29 17.87
CA ILE A 280 13.21 -5.46 18.07
C ILE A 280 12.60 -6.68 17.36
N SER A 281 13.43 -7.36 16.56
CA SER A 281 13.02 -8.61 15.91
C SER A 281 13.02 -9.78 16.90
N THR A 282 12.01 -10.65 16.80
CA THR A 282 11.98 -11.95 17.48
C THR A 282 12.82 -13.03 16.78
N ASN A 283 13.70 -12.64 15.84
CA ASN A 283 14.52 -13.52 15.01
C ASN A 283 13.74 -14.42 14.03
N GLU A 284 12.43 -14.22 13.88
CA GLU A 284 11.66 -14.90 12.84
C GLU A 284 12.01 -14.33 11.46
N GLU A 285 12.25 -15.20 10.50
CA GLU A 285 12.51 -14.81 9.11
C GLU A 285 11.20 -14.40 8.43
N LEU A 286 11.20 -13.22 7.81
CA LEU A 286 10.06 -12.74 7.00
C LEU A 286 10.15 -13.31 5.59
N LYS A 287 9.43 -14.41 5.34
CA LYS A 287 9.29 -15.00 4.01
C LYS A 287 8.11 -14.38 3.28
N ILE A 288 8.39 -13.70 2.16
CA ILE A 288 7.40 -12.98 1.38
C ILE A 288 6.88 -13.82 0.21
N ASN A 289 5.57 -13.85 0.00
CA ASN A 289 4.96 -14.20 -1.28
C ASN A 289 4.98 -12.96 -2.16
N PRO A 290 5.62 -12.99 -3.35
CA PRO A 290 5.82 -11.77 -4.13
C PRO A 290 4.58 -11.30 -4.89
N ALA A 291 3.57 -12.13 -5.06
CA ALA A 291 2.39 -11.84 -5.88
C ALA A 291 1.09 -12.37 -5.25
N PRO A 292 -0.08 -11.78 -5.51
CA PRO A 292 -0.32 -10.60 -6.38
C PRO A 292 0.16 -9.27 -5.78
N ILE A 293 0.12 -9.13 -4.46
CA ILE A 293 0.73 -8.06 -3.68
C ILE A 293 1.62 -8.73 -2.63
N PRO A 294 2.88 -8.30 -2.45
CA PRO A 294 3.79 -8.92 -1.50
C PRO A 294 3.19 -8.99 -0.09
N ASN A 295 3.19 -10.18 0.46
CA ASN A 295 2.68 -10.41 1.82
C ASN A 295 3.45 -11.56 2.49
N PRO A 296 3.55 -11.59 3.82
CA PRO A 296 4.27 -12.65 4.50
C PRO A 296 3.53 -13.99 4.37
N ARG A 297 4.29 -15.08 4.16
CA ARG A 297 3.77 -16.45 4.21
C ARG A 297 3.25 -16.81 5.60
N LYS A 298 3.94 -16.32 6.61
CA LYS A 298 3.58 -16.38 8.02
C LYS A 298 3.87 -15.01 8.63
N ASP A 299 2.95 -14.49 9.40
CA ASP A 299 3.16 -13.24 10.12
C ASP A 299 4.22 -13.40 11.21
N VAL A 300 5.01 -12.38 11.42
CA VAL A 300 6.10 -12.36 12.41
C VAL A 300 5.73 -11.44 13.57
N LYS A 301 6.23 -11.76 14.75
CA LYS A 301 6.11 -10.88 15.91
C LYS A 301 7.24 -9.85 15.94
N ILE A 302 6.89 -8.65 16.33
CA ILE A 302 7.81 -7.56 16.67
C ILE A 302 7.62 -7.23 18.14
N GLN A 303 8.72 -7.03 18.84
CA GLN A 303 8.75 -6.51 20.21
C GLN A 303 9.23 -5.06 20.19
N VAL A 304 8.80 -4.29 21.20
CA VAL A 304 9.22 -2.90 21.39
C VAL A 304 9.64 -2.67 22.85
N SER A 305 10.66 -1.84 23.01
CA SER A 305 11.12 -1.42 24.35
C SER A 305 11.14 0.11 24.46
#